data_baf67a460f1b3f2f7f29a0d5e5cc94c9
#
_entry.id   baf67a460f1b3f2f7f29a0d5e5cc94c9
#
_cell.length_a   1.000
_cell.length_b   1.000
_cell.length_c   1.000
_cell.angle_alpha   90.00
_cell.angle_beta   90.00
_cell.angle_gamma   90.00
#
_symmetry.space_group_name_H-M   'P 1'
#
loop_
_entity.id
_entity.type
_entity.pdbx_description
1 polymer ?
#
loop_
_entity_poly.entity_id
_entity_poly.type
_entity_poly.pdbx_seq_one_letter_code
_entity_poly.pdbx_strand_id
1 'polypeptide(L)'
;GRRGQNVRLASQLTGWYVDILTEAEESGRRQEEFAERTKIFIDALDIDDVIAHLMVGEGFVSIDDIAEASLDELVSIEGFDEGIASELSERAKNYIKFELERVEKSLKKLKINDDLYNFDKLSKQNILILAENKIKTLDELAELDSEELFNILGKDVFVNEEEAGSVIMSAREHWFSDENLDN
;
A
#
# COMPACT_ATOMS: atom_id res chain seq x y z
N GLY A 1 48.91 10.67 -4.85
CA GLY A 1 48.95 12.07 -5.33
C GLY A 1 49.75 12.97 -4.40
N ARG A 2 50.38 13.96 -4.94
CA ARG A 2 51.14 14.92 -4.13
C ARG A 2 50.23 15.64 -3.14
N ARG A 3 50.51 15.50 -1.82
CA ARG A 3 49.86 16.19 -0.70
C ARG A 3 48.37 15.91 -0.53
N GLY A 4 47.87 14.76 -0.91
CA GLY A 4 46.47 14.38 -0.69
C GLY A 4 45.44 15.12 -1.55
N GLN A 5 45.84 16.01 -2.44
CA GLN A 5 44.92 16.75 -3.30
C GLN A 5 44.13 15.86 -4.27
N ASN A 6 44.78 14.83 -4.82
CA ASN A 6 44.09 13.89 -5.72
C ASN A 6 43.09 13.02 -4.99
N VAL A 7 43.36 12.68 -3.72
CA VAL A 7 42.41 11.97 -2.87
C VAL A 7 41.21 12.85 -2.54
N ARG A 8 41.41 14.13 -2.25
CA ARG A 8 40.33 15.10 -2.04
C ARG A 8 39.46 15.30 -3.28
N LEU A 9 40.09 15.46 -4.46
CA LEU A 9 39.40 15.58 -5.73
C LEU A 9 38.62 14.31 -6.08
N ALA A 10 39.22 13.13 -5.90
CA ALA A 10 38.55 11.85 -6.11
C ALA A 10 37.36 11.68 -5.15
N SER A 11 37.51 12.04 -3.86
CA SER A 11 36.43 11.97 -2.87
C SER A 11 35.30 12.96 -3.18
N GLN A 12 35.59 14.18 -3.64
CA GLN A 12 34.59 15.15 -4.08
C GLN A 12 33.86 14.71 -5.35
N LEU A 13 34.58 14.16 -6.34
CA LEU A 13 33.98 13.60 -7.56
C LEU A 13 33.13 12.38 -7.27
N THR A 14 33.57 11.51 -6.38
CA THR A 14 32.80 10.32 -5.96
C THR A 14 31.52 10.72 -5.21
N GLY A 15 31.58 11.72 -4.34
CA GLY A 15 30.42 12.27 -3.66
C GLY A 15 29.42 12.89 -4.64
N TRP A 16 29.90 13.63 -5.63
CA TRP A 16 29.06 14.21 -6.68
C TRP A 16 28.42 13.14 -7.58
N TYR A 17 29.15 12.10 -7.96
CA TYR A 17 28.62 10.94 -8.69
C TYR A 17 27.55 10.18 -7.91
N VAL A 18 27.74 9.99 -6.60
CA VAL A 18 26.77 9.35 -5.72
C VAL A 18 25.48 10.19 -5.65
N ASP A 19 25.58 11.52 -5.51
CA ASP A 19 24.42 12.41 -5.49
C ASP A 19 23.64 12.38 -6.82
N ILE A 20 24.33 12.36 -7.96
CA ILE A 20 23.69 12.24 -9.29
C ILE A 20 23.01 10.89 -9.47
N LEU A 21 23.66 9.80 -9.06
CA LEU A 21 23.07 8.45 -9.12
C LEU A 21 21.82 8.36 -8.23
N THR A 22 21.86 8.93 -7.05
CA THR A 22 20.72 8.97 -6.13
C THR A 22 19.55 9.78 -6.71
N GLU A 23 19.81 10.94 -7.31
CA GLU A 23 18.79 11.73 -8.01
C GLU A 23 18.22 11.01 -9.23
N ALA A 24 19.06 10.33 -10.02
CA ALA A 24 18.63 9.54 -11.16
C ALA A 24 17.79 8.31 -10.74
N GLU A 25 18.18 7.63 -9.66
CA GLU A 25 17.44 6.52 -9.08
C GLU A 25 16.09 6.98 -8.52
N GLU A 26 16.03 8.09 -7.80
CA GLU A 26 14.79 8.68 -7.31
C GLU A 26 13.88 9.13 -8.46
N SER A 27 14.41 9.75 -9.49
CA SER A 27 13.66 10.16 -10.68
C SER A 27 13.10 8.93 -11.41
N GLY A 28 13.88 7.87 -11.57
CA GLY A 28 13.46 6.61 -12.16
C GLY A 28 12.35 5.95 -11.35
N ARG A 29 12.50 5.89 -10.03
CA ARG A 29 11.48 5.35 -9.13
C ARG A 29 10.17 6.14 -9.20
N ARG A 30 10.22 7.47 -9.22
CA ARG A 30 9.02 8.31 -9.37
C ARG A 30 8.32 8.08 -10.70
N GLN A 31 9.06 7.88 -11.77
CA GLN A 31 8.49 7.58 -13.08
C GLN A 31 7.83 6.20 -13.11
N GLU A 32 8.44 5.20 -12.48
CA GLU A 32 7.88 3.87 -12.34
C GLU A 32 6.60 3.90 -11.48
N GLU A 33 6.63 4.54 -10.31
CA GLU A 33 5.47 4.73 -9.44
C GLU A 33 4.33 5.46 -10.16
N PHE A 34 4.65 6.50 -10.94
CA PHE A 34 3.68 7.23 -11.74
C PHE A 34 3.04 6.34 -12.80
N ALA A 35 3.85 5.57 -13.53
CA ALA A 35 3.37 4.65 -14.56
C ALA A 35 2.51 3.52 -13.97
N GLU A 36 2.90 2.96 -12.82
CA GLU A 36 2.14 1.94 -12.11
C GLU A 36 0.78 2.46 -11.64
N ARG A 37 0.75 3.64 -11.03
CA ARG A 37 -0.52 4.29 -10.60
C ARG A 37 -1.43 4.59 -11.78
N THR A 38 -0.87 5.14 -12.85
CA THR A 38 -1.61 5.39 -14.09
C THR A 38 -2.26 4.11 -14.62
N LYS A 39 -1.49 3.02 -14.65
CA LYS A 39 -2.00 1.72 -15.10
C LYS A 39 -3.10 1.18 -14.18
N ILE A 40 -2.94 1.31 -12.86
CA ILE A 40 -3.97 0.90 -11.89
C ILE A 40 -5.28 1.65 -12.15
N PHE A 41 -5.22 2.96 -12.38
CA PHE A 41 -6.41 3.77 -12.66
C PHE A 41 -7.07 3.39 -13.99
N ILE A 42 -6.29 3.14 -15.04
CA ILE A 42 -6.80 2.68 -16.34
C ILE A 42 -7.54 1.35 -16.18
N ASP A 43 -6.89 0.38 -15.55
CA ASP A 43 -7.42 -0.98 -15.40
C ASP A 43 -8.64 -1.05 -14.47
N ALA A 44 -8.63 -0.25 -13.40
CA ALA A 44 -9.68 -0.27 -12.38
C ALA A 44 -10.91 0.55 -12.75
N LEU A 45 -10.71 1.72 -13.38
CA LEU A 45 -11.78 2.68 -13.69
C LEU A 45 -12.22 2.61 -15.15
N ASP A 46 -11.55 1.82 -15.99
CA ASP A 46 -11.79 1.73 -17.44
C ASP A 46 -11.80 3.12 -18.10
N ILE A 47 -10.72 3.87 -17.84
CA ILE A 47 -10.47 5.21 -18.36
C ILE A 47 -9.30 5.25 -19.31
N ASP A 48 -9.21 6.30 -20.10
CA ASP A 48 -8.06 6.48 -20.98
C ASP A 48 -6.80 6.97 -20.26
N ASP A 49 -5.68 6.82 -20.93
CA ASP A 49 -4.35 7.17 -20.43
C ASP A 49 -4.24 8.66 -20.07
N VAL A 50 -4.89 9.54 -20.80
CA VAL A 50 -4.85 11.00 -20.57
C VAL A 50 -5.53 11.36 -19.25
N ILE A 51 -6.72 10.81 -19.01
CA ILE A 51 -7.47 11.03 -17.76
C ILE A 51 -6.69 10.48 -16.57
N ALA A 52 -6.14 9.27 -16.70
CA ALA A 52 -5.33 8.65 -15.65
C ALA A 52 -4.08 9.48 -15.32
N HIS A 53 -3.37 9.99 -16.33
CA HIS A 53 -2.21 10.86 -16.15
C HIS A 53 -2.56 12.17 -15.44
N LEU A 54 -3.67 12.80 -15.81
CA LEU A 54 -4.14 14.01 -15.15
C LEU A 54 -4.42 13.77 -13.66
N MET A 55 -5.10 12.68 -13.33
CA MET A 55 -5.42 12.33 -11.95
C MET A 55 -4.17 12.07 -11.11
N VAL A 56 -3.22 11.29 -11.61
CA VAL A 56 -1.94 11.05 -10.92
C VAL A 56 -1.14 12.34 -10.80
N GLY A 57 -1.16 13.20 -11.83
CA GLY A 57 -0.52 14.52 -11.83
C GLY A 57 -1.09 15.47 -10.78
N GLU A 58 -2.39 15.39 -10.49
CA GLU A 58 -3.06 16.18 -9.43
C GLU A 58 -2.84 15.60 -8.02
N GLY A 59 -2.18 14.46 -7.90
CA GLY A 59 -1.78 13.89 -6.63
C GLY A 59 -2.68 12.76 -6.10
N PHE A 60 -3.61 12.27 -6.89
CA PHE A 60 -4.37 11.06 -6.54
C PHE A 60 -3.45 9.85 -6.56
N VAL A 61 -3.38 9.13 -5.45
CA VAL A 61 -2.48 7.98 -5.29
C VAL A 61 -3.22 6.65 -5.26
N SER A 62 -4.52 6.66 -4.95
CA SER A 62 -5.36 5.47 -4.82
C SER A 62 -6.76 5.68 -5.42
N ILE A 63 -7.47 4.58 -5.62
CA ILE A 63 -8.87 4.60 -6.06
C ILE A 63 -9.77 5.10 -4.92
N ASP A 64 -9.39 4.83 -3.68
CA ASP A 64 -10.09 5.33 -2.49
C ASP A 64 -10.08 6.86 -2.45
N ASP A 65 -8.95 7.51 -2.76
CA ASP A 65 -8.84 8.97 -2.84
C ASP A 65 -9.84 9.55 -3.84
N ILE A 66 -10.03 8.88 -4.98
CA ILE A 66 -10.98 9.30 -6.03
C ILE A 66 -12.42 9.11 -5.56
N ALA A 67 -12.70 8.01 -4.86
CA ALA A 67 -14.03 7.71 -4.35
C ALA A 67 -14.46 8.66 -3.22
N GLU A 68 -13.50 9.13 -2.41
CA GLU A 68 -13.70 10.05 -1.28
C GLU A 68 -13.66 11.52 -1.70
N ALA A 69 -13.00 11.83 -2.84
CA ALA A 69 -12.91 13.19 -3.35
C ALA A 69 -14.29 13.79 -3.60
N SER A 70 -14.43 15.07 -3.28
CA SER A 70 -15.64 15.81 -3.63
C SER A 70 -15.74 16.04 -5.14
N LEU A 71 -16.96 16.23 -5.65
CA LEU A 71 -17.16 16.56 -7.07
C LEU A 71 -16.42 17.86 -7.46
N ASP A 72 -16.39 18.84 -6.55
CA ASP A 72 -15.71 20.12 -6.78
C ASP A 72 -14.20 19.94 -6.93
N GLU A 73 -13.59 19.04 -6.17
CA GLU A 73 -12.15 18.68 -6.30
C GLU A 73 -11.87 18.03 -7.65
N LEU A 74 -12.70 17.07 -8.06
CA LEU A 74 -12.53 16.40 -9.35
C LEU A 74 -12.77 17.35 -10.54
N VAL A 75 -13.76 18.25 -10.46
CA VAL A 75 -14.01 19.27 -11.48
C VAL A 75 -12.90 20.32 -11.56
N SER A 76 -12.15 20.55 -10.48
CA SER A 76 -11.01 21.48 -10.48
C SER A 76 -9.84 20.98 -11.32
N ILE A 77 -9.81 19.71 -11.68
CA ILE A 77 -8.79 19.11 -12.55
C ILE A 77 -8.96 19.65 -13.96
N GLU A 78 -7.89 20.16 -14.55
CA GLU A 78 -7.92 20.71 -15.90
C GLU A 78 -8.41 19.67 -16.92
N GLY A 79 -9.48 20.01 -17.63
CA GLY A 79 -10.10 19.12 -18.62
C GLY A 79 -11.24 18.24 -18.09
N PHE A 80 -11.58 18.32 -16.81
CA PHE A 80 -12.72 17.61 -16.25
C PHE A 80 -13.95 18.52 -16.16
N ASP A 81 -15.08 17.94 -16.48
CA ASP A 81 -16.41 18.52 -16.25
C ASP A 81 -17.17 17.74 -15.17
N GLU A 82 -18.34 18.24 -14.79
CA GLU A 82 -19.22 17.57 -13.81
C GLU A 82 -19.58 16.13 -14.22
N GLY A 83 -19.75 15.90 -15.53
CA GLY A 83 -20.08 14.57 -16.06
C GLY A 83 -18.94 13.58 -15.84
N ILE A 84 -17.73 13.97 -16.22
CA ILE A 84 -16.51 13.16 -16.03
C ILE A 84 -16.25 12.94 -14.54
N ALA A 85 -16.33 13.98 -13.72
CA ALA A 85 -16.10 13.90 -12.28
C ALA A 85 -17.10 12.95 -11.60
N SER A 86 -18.38 13.06 -11.92
CA SER A 86 -19.43 12.19 -11.37
C SER A 86 -19.24 10.74 -11.80
N GLU A 87 -18.92 10.49 -13.06
CA GLU A 87 -18.69 9.15 -13.60
C GLU A 87 -17.46 8.49 -12.96
N LEU A 88 -16.36 9.22 -12.80
CA LEU A 88 -15.15 8.72 -12.13
C LEU A 88 -15.39 8.37 -10.67
N SER A 89 -16.06 9.24 -9.92
CA SER A 89 -16.45 8.98 -8.53
C SER A 89 -17.32 7.72 -8.40
N GLU A 90 -18.29 7.56 -9.28
CA GLU A 90 -19.16 6.39 -9.27
C GLU A 90 -18.41 5.10 -9.64
N ARG A 91 -17.56 5.15 -10.66
CA ARG A 91 -16.72 4.01 -11.06
C ARG A 91 -15.76 3.60 -9.94
N ALA A 92 -15.11 4.56 -9.26
CA ALA A 92 -14.25 4.30 -8.13
C ALA A 92 -15.00 3.60 -6.98
N LYS A 93 -16.16 4.10 -6.59
CA LYS A 93 -17.02 3.50 -5.56
C LYS A 93 -17.47 2.08 -5.93
N ASN A 94 -17.87 1.87 -7.18
CA ASN A 94 -18.28 0.55 -7.66
C ASN A 94 -17.10 -0.43 -7.68
N TYR A 95 -15.91 0.02 -8.08
CA TYR A 95 -14.69 -0.81 -8.06
C TYR A 95 -14.34 -1.25 -6.64
N ILE A 96 -14.32 -0.33 -5.67
CA ILE A 96 -14.05 -0.64 -4.26
C ILE A 96 -15.05 -1.65 -3.72
N LYS A 97 -16.34 -1.45 -4.00
CA LYS A 97 -17.39 -2.38 -3.59
C LYS A 97 -17.18 -3.78 -4.18
N PHE A 98 -16.87 -3.86 -5.46
CA PHE A 98 -16.60 -5.13 -6.15
C PHE A 98 -15.39 -5.84 -5.57
N GLU A 99 -14.29 -5.10 -5.31
CA GLU A 99 -13.08 -5.66 -4.69
C GLU A 99 -13.35 -6.18 -3.27
N LEU A 100 -14.09 -5.44 -2.47
CA LEU A 100 -14.49 -5.89 -1.13
C LEU A 100 -15.31 -7.20 -1.20
N GLU A 101 -16.29 -7.28 -2.08
CA GLU A 101 -17.07 -8.50 -2.27
C GLU A 101 -16.20 -9.67 -2.75
N ARG A 102 -15.22 -9.42 -3.60
CA ARG A 102 -14.26 -10.42 -4.09
C ARG A 102 -13.40 -10.95 -2.95
N VAL A 103 -12.85 -10.02 -2.15
CA VAL A 103 -12.04 -10.37 -0.97
C VAL A 103 -12.85 -11.17 0.03
N GLU A 104 -14.07 -10.75 0.37
CA GLU A 104 -14.95 -11.49 1.29
C GLU A 104 -15.28 -12.92 0.80
N LYS A 105 -15.57 -13.07 -0.49
CA LYS A 105 -15.80 -14.40 -1.07
C LYS A 105 -14.57 -15.29 -0.99
N SER A 106 -13.38 -14.72 -1.19
CA SER A 106 -12.12 -15.44 -1.10
C SER A 106 -11.81 -15.85 0.35
N LEU A 107 -12.01 -14.94 1.31
CA LEU A 107 -11.85 -15.22 2.75
C LEU A 107 -12.76 -16.38 3.21
N LYS A 108 -14.02 -16.38 2.78
CA LYS A 108 -14.97 -17.48 3.07
C LYS A 108 -14.53 -18.82 2.49
N LYS A 109 -13.95 -18.82 1.27
CA LYS A 109 -13.42 -20.06 0.65
C LYS A 109 -12.22 -20.63 1.38
N LEU A 110 -11.35 -19.76 1.91
CA LEU A 110 -10.13 -20.14 2.61
C LEU A 110 -10.38 -20.62 4.04
N LYS A 111 -11.62 -20.51 4.55
CA LYS A 111 -12.04 -20.93 5.89
C LYS A 111 -11.16 -20.33 6.99
N ILE A 112 -11.09 -19.02 7.00
CA ILE A 112 -10.35 -18.25 8.00
C ILE A 112 -11.11 -18.30 9.31
N ASN A 113 -10.38 -18.37 10.44
CA ASN A 113 -10.99 -18.34 11.76
C ASN A 113 -11.57 -16.94 12.05
N ASP A 114 -12.67 -16.90 12.79
CA ASP A 114 -13.38 -15.67 13.13
C ASP A 114 -12.50 -14.69 13.89
N ASP A 115 -11.55 -15.17 14.68
CA ASP A 115 -10.60 -14.36 15.46
C ASP A 115 -9.70 -13.52 14.55
N LEU A 116 -9.10 -14.13 13.52
CA LEU A 116 -8.31 -13.43 12.53
C LEU A 116 -9.19 -12.57 11.61
N TYR A 117 -10.38 -13.08 11.25
CA TYR A 117 -11.32 -12.34 10.42
C TYR A 117 -11.77 -11.02 11.05
N ASN A 118 -11.96 -10.99 12.38
CA ASN A 118 -12.40 -9.81 13.13
C ASN A 118 -11.24 -8.97 13.68
N PHE A 119 -9.98 -9.34 13.39
CA PHE A 119 -8.82 -8.58 13.85
C PHE A 119 -8.78 -7.20 13.19
N ASP A 120 -8.88 -6.15 13.99
CA ASP A 120 -9.07 -4.76 13.57
C ASP A 120 -7.78 -4.04 13.11
N LYS A 121 -6.61 -4.64 13.38
CA LYS A 121 -5.31 -4.06 13.01
C LYS A 121 -4.90 -4.32 11.57
N LEU A 122 -5.61 -5.20 10.87
CA LEU A 122 -5.35 -5.54 9.48
C LEU A 122 -6.61 -5.40 8.63
N SER A 123 -6.44 -4.87 7.43
CA SER A 123 -7.52 -4.83 6.44
C SER A 123 -7.90 -6.24 5.97
N LYS A 124 -9.11 -6.42 5.48
CA LYS A 124 -9.57 -7.70 4.92
C LYS A 124 -8.69 -8.18 3.77
N GLN A 125 -8.10 -7.26 3.03
CA GLN A 125 -7.16 -7.54 1.95
C GLN A 125 -5.84 -8.10 2.49
N ASN A 126 -5.32 -7.53 3.58
CA ASN A 126 -4.12 -8.04 4.24
C ASN A 126 -4.37 -9.41 4.87
N ILE A 127 -5.52 -9.62 5.48
CA ILE A 127 -5.95 -10.94 6.00
C ILE A 127 -6.04 -11.97 4.86
N LEU A 128 -6.48 -11.58 3.66
CA LEU A 128 -6.49 -12.47 2.50
C LEU A 128 -5.08 -12.90 2.09
N ILE A 129 -4.13 -11.94 2.04
CA ILE A 129 -2.72 -12.23 1.73
C ILE A 129 -2.13 -13.20 2.76
N LEU A 130 -2.41 -13.00 4.06
CA LEU A 130 -1.99 -13.92 5.13
C LEU A 130 -2.57 -15.32 4.92
N ALA A 131 -3.85 -15.42 4.61
CA ALA A 131 -4.52 -16.69 4.39
C ALA A 131 -4.01 -17.46 3.16
N GLU A 132 -3.62 -16.76 2.11
CA GLU A 132 -2.94 -17.33 0.94
C GLU A 132 -1.55 -17.87 1.30
N ASN A 133 -0.89 -17.26 2.29
CA ASN A 133 0.36 -17.73 2.89
C ASN A 133 0.15 -18.75 4.03
N LYS A 134 -1.05 -19.33 4.14
CA LYS A 134 -1.45 -20.36 5.09
C LYS A 134 -1.63 -19.90 6.54
N ILE A 135 -1.63 -18.62 6.79
CA ILE A 135 -1.92 -18.01 8.10
C ILE A 135 -3.41 -17.72 8.16
N LYS A 136 -4.18 -18.55 8.89
CA LYS A 136 -5.65 -18.53 8.90
C LYS A 136 -6.26 -18.30 10.28
N THR A 137 -5.42 -18.27 11.30
CA THR A 137 -5.82 -18.05 12.70
C THR A 137 -5.03 -16.89 13.29
N LEU A 138 -5.58 -16.29 14.35
CA LEU A 138 -4.90 -15.24 15.08
C LEU A 138 -3.65 -15.77 15.80
N ASP A 139 -3.66 -17.04 16.24
CA ASP A 139 -2.49 -17.70 16.83
C ASP A 139 -1.36 -17.84 15.83
N GLU A 140 -1.63 -18.30 14.61
CA GLU A 140 -0.62 -18.40 13.55
C GLU A 140 -0.01 -17.04 13.20
N LEU A 141 -0.79 -15.94 13.23
CA LEU A 141 -0.29 -14.59 13.10
C LEU A 141 0.59 -14.19 14.30
N ALA A 142 0.17 -14.54 15.51
CA ALA A 142 0.89 -14.24 16.74
C ALA A 142 2.23 -15.00 16.87
N GLU A 143 2.36 -16.16 16.21
CA GLU A 143 3.59 -16.95 16.15
C GLU A 143 4.65 -16.39 15.21
N LEU A 144 4.27 -15.55 14.24
CA LEU A 144 5.21 -14.92 13.32
C LEU A 144 6.19 -13.99 14.04
N ASP A 145 7.36 -13.79 13.44
CA ASP A 145 8.22 -12.67 13.80
C ASP A 145 7.93 -11.43 12.93
N SER A 146 8.51 -10.29 13.33
CA SER A 146 8.27 -9.02 12.66
C SER A 146 8.79 -9.01 11.22
N GLU A 147 9.91 -9.68 10.97
CA GLU A 147 10.52 -9.78 9.64
C GLU A 147 9.65 -10.64 8.71
N GLU A 148 9.14 -11.76 9.20
CA GLU A 148 8.24 -12.64 8.44
C GLU A 148 6.95 -11.92 8.03
N LEU A 149 6.29 -11.25 8.97
CA LEU A 149 5.06 -10.50 8.67
C LEU A 149 5.33 -9.35 7.70
N PHE A 150 6.44 -8.63 7.89
CA PHE A 150 6.86 -7.56 6.99
C PHE A 150 7.14 -8.08 5.57
N ASN A 151 7.77 -9.24 5.44
CA ASN A 151 8.04 -9.87 4.13
C ASN A 151 6.78 -10.36 3.43
N ILE A 152 5.77 -10.82 4.18
CA ILE A 152 4.49 -11.31 3.63
C ILE A 152 3.62 -10.15 3.13
N LEU A 153 3.46 -9.09 3.92
CA LEU A 153 2.56 -7.97 3.61
C LEU A 153 3.25 -6.82 2.86
N GLY A 154 4.57 -6.69 3.01
CA GLY A 154 5.38 -5.75 2.24
C GLY A 154 5.34 -4.31 2.76
N LYS A 155 6.09 -3.47 2.04
CA LYS A 155 6.26 -2.03 2.33
C LYS A 155 5.01 -1.19 2.06
N ASP A 156 4.05 -1.73 1.36
CA ASP A 156 2.78 -1.05 1.08
C ASP A 156 1.85 -1.04 2.30
N VAL A 157 2.08 -1.98 3.24
CA VAL A 157 1.29 -2.12 4.48
C VAL A 157 2.03 -1.56 5.68
N PHE A 158 3.35 -1.77 5.77
CA PHE A 158 4.17 -1.35 6.89
C PHE A 158 5.33 -0.47 6.44
N VAL A 159 5.60 0.59 7.17
CA VAL A 159 6.75 1.46 6.92
C VAL A 159 8.07 0.76 7.29
N ASN A 160 8.03 -0.09 8.33
CA ASN A 160 9.18 -0.84 8.84
C ASN A 160 8.73 -2.10 9.61
N GLU A 161 9.71 -2.93 10.00
CA GLU A 161 9.48 -4.15 10.77
C GLU A 161 8.93 -3.89 12.18
N GLU A 162 9.14 -2.71 12.74
CA GLU A 162 8.65 -2.33 14.07
C GLU A 162 7.12 -2.19 14.08
N GLU A 163 6.54 -1.66 13.01
CA GLU A 163 5.07 -1.62 12.83
C GLU A 163 4.49 -3.02 12.68
N ALA A 164 5.13 -3.90 11.90
CA ALA A 164 4.73 -5.29 11.80
C ALA A 164 4.78 -5.99 13.18
N GLY A 165 5.84 -5.73 13.96
CA GLY A 165 5.98 -6.21 15.33
C GLY A 165 4.85 -5.74 16.26
N SER A 166 4.39 -4.50 16.11
CA SER A 166 3.27 -3.95 16.88
C SER A 166 1.96 -4.69 16.59
N VAL A 167 1.73 -5.06 15.34
CA VAL A 167 0.56 -5.87 14.94
C VAL A 167 0.62 -7.27 15.55
N ILE A 168 1.80 -7.92 15.54
CA ILE A 168 2.00 -9.22 16.16
C ILE A 168 1.79 -9.13 17.68
N MET A 169 2.29 -8.09 18.33
CA MET A 169 2.05 -7.90 19.76
C MET A 169 0.56 -7.73 20.08
N SER A 170 -0.19 -7.02 19.26
CA SER A 170 -1.65 -6.92 19.40
C SER A 170 -2.33 -8.27 19.17
N ALA A 171 -1.85 -9.08 18.24
CA ALA A 171 -2.36 -10.44 18.06
C ALA A 171 -2.07 -11.34 19.28
N ARG A 172 -0.99 -11.12 20.01
CA ARG A 172 -0.64 -11.87 21.24
C ARG A 172 -1.44 -11.46 22.47
N GLU A 173 -2.12 -10.33 22.45
CA GLU A 173 -2.91 -9.85 23.59
C GLU A 173 -3.98 -10.84 24.04
N HIS A 174 -4.56 -11.62 23.12
CA HIS A 174 -5.55 -12.64 23.47
C HIS A 174 -4.97 -13.79 24.30
N TRP A 175 -3.68 -14.13 24.17
CA TRP A 175 -3.04 -15.14 25.01
C TRP A 175 -3.01 -14.76 26.49
N PHE A 176 -2.94 -13.45 26.79
CA PHE A 176 -2.91 -12.94 28.16
C PHE A 176 -4.32 -12.67 28.72
N SER A 177 -5.32 -12.57 27.84
CA SER A 177 -6.71 -12.36 28.25
C SER A 177 -7.35 -13.64 28.81
N ASP A 178 -6.97 -14.79 28.27
CA ASP A 178 -7.48 -16.09 28.72
C ASP A 178 -6.88 -16.57 30.05
N GLU A 179 -5.65 -16.13 30.41
CA GLU A 179 -5.04 -16.46 31.70
C GLU A 179 -5.72 -15.81 32.92
N ASN A 180 -6.54 -14.78 32.71
CA ASN A 180 -7.24 -14.08 33.80
C ASN A 180 -8.65 -14.63 34.10
N LEU A 181 -9.12 -15.67 33.40
CA LEU A 181 -10.42 -16.26 33.61
C LEU A 181 -10.40 -17.53 34.49
N ASP A 182 -9.20 -18.03 34.86
CA ASP A 182 -9.02 -19.24 35.69
C ASP A 182 -8.51 -18.97 37.14
N ASN A 183 -8.78 -17.79 37.70
CA ASN A 183 -8.48 -17.49 39.11
C ASN A 183 -9.73 -17.06 39.90
#